data_13cd235d5d19e1e0bdf03e59d3fa7638
#
_entry.id   13cd235d5d19e1e0bdf03e59d3fa7638
#
_cell.length_a   1.000
_cell.length_b   1.000
_cell.length_c   1.000
_cell.angle_alpha   90.00
_cell.angle_beta   90.00
_cell.angle_gamma   90.00
#
_symmetry.space_group_name_H-M   'P 1'
#
loop_
_entity.id
_entity.type
_entity.pdbx_description
1 polymer ?
#
loop_
_entity_poly.entity_id
_entity_poly.type
_entity_poly.pdbx_seq_one_letter_code
_entity_poly.pdbx_strand_id
1 'polypeptide(L)'
;MLLEDGAWFPGTAPIEFPPTYAEVVFTTNLSGYQEVFTDPSYLGQIVVMTAPMIGNYGINPDDVESDRPRVAGVVVRELSGKPSNWRATGTLADWLAAAHVPIVADVDTRQLTRHIRSKGAMRGAVAVGEEPSAAVRAALAASPSMDGLDLATQATIGTEYVEGPADAHRHIVAFDYGMKRNILRLFVRNGCRVSVVPASTPAARIRELEPDGLFLSNGPGDPAAVGYAITTLRDLADGSLPIFGICLGHQLLGLALGGDTVKLPYGHRGGNHPVRDLSTGQVLITSQNHGFAVRGDAAGVPGAKALEVTHLNLNDHTVEGVRHREYPIFAVQYHPEASPGPHDAQGHFEQFLQALDTQ
;
A
#
# COMPACT_ATOMS: atom_id res chain seq x y z
N MET A 1 18.04 -1.58 -16.20
CA MET A 1 16.59 -1.32 -16.10
C MET A 1 16.04 -0.96 -17.48
N LEU A 2 15.07 -1.72 -18.01
CA LEU A 2 14.39 -1.48 -19.28
C LEU A 2 12.91 -1.18 -19.00
N LEU A 3 12.33 -0.18 -19.67
CA LEU A 3 10.90 0.12 -19.66
C LEU A 3 10.22 -0.40 -20.93
N GLU A 4 8.90 -0.62 -20.90
CA GLU A 4 8.13 -1.16 -22.02
C GLU A 4 8.10 -0.24 -23.24
N ASP A 5 8.28 1.05 -23.07
CA ASP A 5 8.41 2.02 -24.18
C ASP A 5 9.80 2.02 -24.85
N GLY A 6 10.70 1.13 -24.38
CA GLY A 6 12.05 0.96 -24.91
C GLY A 6 13.12 1.82 -24.22
N ALA A 7 12.74 2.73 -23.31
CA ALA A 7 13.71 3.50 -22.55
C ALA A 7 14.56 2.56 -21.66
N TRP A 8 15.87 2.78 -21.70
CA TRP A 8 16.82 1.94 -20.99
C TRP A 8 17.73 2.78 -20.09
N PHE A 9 17.89 2.31 -18.84
CA PHE A 9 18.67 2.96 -17.80
C PHE A 9 19.73 1.97 -17.31
N PRO A 10 21.03 2.17 -17.67
CA PRO A 10 22.12 1.32 -17.19
C PRO A 10 22.33 1.50 -15.69
N GLY A 11 22.91 0.48 -15.07
CA GLY A 11 23.26 0.46 -13.66
C GLY A 11 24.14 -0.74 -13.35
N THR A 12 24.44 -0.99 -12.10
CA THR A 12 25.20 -2.15 -11.61
C THR A 12 24.32 -3.10 -10.84
N ALA A 13 24.57 -4.40 -10.94
CA ALA A 13 23.91 -5.44 -10.17
C ALA A 13 24.89 -5.94 -9.07
N PRO A 14 24.72 -5.52 -7.81
CA PRO A 14 25.61 -5.96 -6.73
C PRO A 14 25.42 -7.43 -6.36
N ILE A 15 24.32 -8.03 -6.79
CA ILE A 15 24.00 -9.45 -6.65
C ILE A 15 23.51 -10.01 -8.01
N GLU A 16 23.66 -11.30 -8.23
CA GLU A 16 23.09 -11.98 -9.39
C GLU A 16 21.59 -12.28 -9.16
N PHE A 17 20.77 -12.09 -10.19
CA PHE A 17 19.33 -12.39 -10.17
C PHE A 17 18.82 -12.72 -11.57
N PRO A 18 17.75 -13.52 -11.69
CA PRO A 18 17.09 -13.76 -12.95
C PRO A 18 16.34 -12.47 -13.41
N PRO A 19 16.10 -12.31 -14.74
CA PRO A 19 15.29 -11.20 -15.22
C PRO A 19 13.93 -11.15 -14.50
N THR A 20 13.57 -9.97 -13.99
CA THR A 20 12.33 -9.74 -13.25
C THR A 20 11.50 -8.66 -13.94
N TYR A 21 10.21 -8.92 -14.11
CA TYR A 21 9.26 -8.09 -14.84
C TYR A 21 8.13 -7.66 -13.92
N ALA A 22 7.87 -6.35 -13.85
CA ALA A 22 6.80 -5.79 -12.99
C ALA A 22 6.47 -4.35 -13.39
N GLU A 23 5.43 -3.78 -12.79
CA GLU A 23 5.16 -2.34 -12.90
C GLU A 23 6.26 -1.54 -12.21
N VAL A 24 6.78 -0.52 -12.89
CA VAL A 24 7.84 0.35 -12.35
C VAL A 24 7.22 1.60 -11.76
N VAL A 25 7.48 1.80 -10.47
CA VAL A 25 6.97 2.93 -9.70
C VAL A 25 8.11 3.62 -8.96
N PHE A 26 7.91 4.86 -8.53
CA PHE A 26 8.89 5.57 -7.70
C PHE A 26 8.27 6.01 -6.39
N THR A 27 9.08 6.12 -5.34
CA THR A 27 8.68 6.70 -4.06
C THR A 27 9.57 7.88 -3.69
N THR A 28 8.95 8.90 -3.08
CA THR A 28 9.64 10.11 -2.61
C THR A 28 10.00 10.06 -1.13
N ASN A 29 9.88 8.91 -0.49
CA ASN A 29 10.34 8.72 0.88
C ASN A 29 11.86 8.95 0.99
N LEU A 30 12.26 9.78 1.95
CA LEU A 30 13.67 10.08 2.23
C LEU A 30 14.34 9.04 3.14
N SER A 31 13.53 8.32 3.92
CA SER A 31 13.93 7.27 4.86
C SER A 31 12.85 6.19 4.92
N GLY A 32 13.09 5.12 5.68
CA GLY A 32 12.12 4.04 5.83
C GLY A 32 12.12 3.08 4.64
N TYR A 33 13.27 2.83 4.02
CA TYR A 33 13.33 1.94 2.87
C TYR A 33 12.98 0.49 3.24
N GLN A 34 13.27 0.04 4.46
CA GLN A 34 12.93 -1.32 4.89
C GLN A 34 11.43 -1.50 5.03
N GLU A 35 10.74 -0.51 5.59
CA GLU A 35 9.28 -0.44 5.65
C GLU A 35 8.67 -0.41 4.25
N VAL A 36 9.22 0.41 3.33
CA VAL A 36 8.80 0.45 1.92
C VAL A 36 8.91 -0.93 1.26
N PHE A 37 10.06 -1.60 1.43
CA PHE A 37 10.29 -2.88 0.74
C PHE A 37 9.51 -4.04 1.35
N THR A 38 9.04 -3.92 2.59
CA THR A 38 8.19 -4.92 3.26
C THR A 38 6.70 -4.58 3.23
N ASP A 39 6.31 -3.39 2.76
CA ASP A 39 4.89 -3.03 2.59
C ASP A 39 4.25 -3.92 1.50
N PRO A 40 3.25 -4.75 1.85
CA PRO A 40 2.59 -5.64 0.88
C PRO A 40 1.95 -4.92 -0.30
N SER A 41 1.60 -3.63 -0.15
CA SER A 41 1.02 -2.82 -1.25
C SER A 41 1.96 -2.63 -2.43
N TYR A 42 3.28 -2.90 -2.28
CA TYR A 42 4.24 -2.91 -3.39
C TYR A 42 4.37 -4.27 -4.10
N LEU A 43 3.58 -5.27 -3.75
CA LEU A 43 3.62 -6.57 -4.45
C LEU A 43 3.39 -6.38 -5.96
N GLY A 44 4.23 -7.01 -6.78
CA GLY A 44 4.17 -6.87 -8.24
C GLY A 44 4.77 -5.57 -8.78
N GLN A 45 5.54 -4.81 -7.97
CA GLN A 45 6.16 -3.56 -8.39
C GLN A 45 7.68 -3.54 -8.20
N ILE A 46 8.39 -2.98 -9.19
CA ILE A 46 9.80 -2.58 -9.08
C ILE A 46 9.82 -1.14 -8.56
N VAL A 47 10.42 -0.93 -7.40
CA VAL A 47 10.40 0.36 -6.71
C VAL A 47 11.68 1.14 -6.97
N VAL A 48 11.54 2.34 -7.53
CA VAL A 48 12.62 3.30 -7.73
C VAL A 48 12.67 4.24 -6.52
N MET A 49 13.79 4.20 -5.79
CA MET A 49 14.02 5.12 -4.67
C MET A 49 14.55 6.45 -5.18
N THR A 50 13.85 7.55 -4.87
CA THR A 50 14.32 8.89 -5.25
C THR A 50 15.35 9.46 -4.27
N ALA A 51 15.41 8.96 -3.04
CA ALA A 51 16.47 9.28 -2.09
C ALA A 51 17.83 8.81 -2.67
N PRO A 52 18.86 9.67 -2.64
CA PRO A 52 20.10 9.42 -3.37
C PRO A 52 20.91 8.25 -2.82
N MET A 53 20.84 7.97 -1.52
CA MET A 53 21.58 6.88 -0.86
C MET A 53 20.63 5.99 -0.08
N ILE A 54 20.68 4.68 -0.37
CA ILE A 54 19.85 3.65 0.25
C ILE A 54 20.76 2.58 0.87
N GLY A 55 20.32 1.95 1.98
CA GLY A 55 21.11 0.96 2.72
C GLY A 55 22.01 1.54 3.81
N ASN A 56 22.05 2.86 3.96
CA ASN A 56 22.96 3.58 4.85
C ASN A 56 22.75 3.30 6.35
N TYR A 57 21.55 2.87 6.78
CA TYR A 57 21.28 2.46 8.17
C TYR A 57 21.06 0.95 8.34
N GLY A 58 21.28 0.15 7.28
CA GLY A 58 21.17 -1.31 7.33
C GLY A 58 19.74 -1.80 7.40
N ILE A 59 19.59 -2.99 7.96
CA ILE A 59 18.28 -3.62 8.23
C ILE A 59 18.20 -4.00 9.73
N ASN A 60 16.97 -4.10 10.24
CA ASN A 60 16.70 -4.56 11.60
C ASN A 60 15.32 -5.27 11.66
N PRO A 61 15.04 -6.07 12.71
CA PRO A 61 13.80 -6.85 12.80
C PRO A 61 12.54 -6.02 13.13
N ASP A 62 12.70 -4.79 13.60
CA ASP A 62 11.56 -3.97 14.06
C ASP A 62 10.92 -3.16 12.93
N ASP A 63 11.74 -2.70 11.96
CA ASP A 63 11.33 -1.82 10.86
C ASP A 63 10.78 -2.63 9.67
N VAL A 64 9.98 -3.68 9.95
CA VAL A 64 9.35 -4.51 8.92
C VAL A 64 7.82 -4.41 9.02
N GLU A 65 7.17 -4.31 7.86
CA GLU A 65 5.73 -4.23 7.72
C GLU A 65 5.09 -5.55 7.30
N SER A 66 5.90 -6.57 6.94
CA SER A 66 5.47 -7.95 6.70
C SER A 66 6.62 -8.93 6.98
N ASP A 67 6.41 -10.21 6.72
CA ASP A 67 7.35 -11.30 7.00
C ASP A 67 8.62 -11.29 6.12
N ARG A 68 8.57 -10.62 4.97
CA ARG A 68 9.65 -10.56 3.96
C ARG A 68 9.51 -9.32 3.07
N PRO A 69 10.53 -9.00 2.26
CA PRO A 69 10.37 -8.02 1.17
C PRO A 69 9.24 -8.44 0.23
N ARG A 70 8.39 -7.50 -0.14
CA ARG A 70 7.22 -7.70 -1.01
C ARG A 70 7.40 -7.08 -2.38
N VAL A 71 8.35 -6.18 -2.53
CA VAL A 71 8.71 -5.57 -3.83
C VAL A 71 9.23 -6.63 -4.81
N ALA A 72 8.91 -6.48 -6.08
CA ALA A 72 9.45 -7.34 -7.14
C ALA A 72 10.91 -7.03 -7.46
N GLY A 73 11.35 -5.80 -7.19
CA GLY A 73 12.74 -5.36 -7.38
C GLY A 73 12.95 -3.96 -6.87
N VAL A 74 14.20 -3.57 -6.72
CA VAL A 74 14.63 -2.26 -6.18
C VAL A 74 15.59 -1.59 -7.15
N VAL A 75 15.40 -0.29 -7.40
CA VAL A 75 16.30 0.53 -8.22
C VAL A 75 16.75 1.73 -7.40
N VAL A 76 18.06 1.91 -7.25
CA VAL A 76 18.65 2.97 -6.42
C VAL A 76 19.73 3.75 -7.17
N ARG A 77 19.95 4.99 -6.75
CA ARG A 77 21.06 5.81 -7.25
C ARG A 77 22.39 5.33 -6.66
N GLU A 78 22.44 5.15 -5.34
CA GLU A 78 23.61 4.71 -4.61
C GLU A 78 23.19 3.69 -3.54
N LEU A 79 23.87 2.54 -3.51
CA LEU A 79 23.69 1.52 -2.50
C LEU A 79 24.85 1.56 -1.50
N SER A 80 24.54 1.82 -0.24
CA SER A 80 25.54 1.80 0.83
C SER A 80 25.96 0.36 1.14
N GLY A 81 27.24 0.08 1.03
CA GLY A 81 27.82 -1.21 1.42
C GLY A 81 28.12 -1.35 2.92
N LYS A 82 28.03 -0.25 3.70
CA LYS A 82 28.32 -0.25 5.14
C LYS A 82 27.22 0.48 5.90
N PRO A 83 26.39 -0.23 6.66
CA PRO A 83 25.39 0.40 7.49
C PRO A 83 26.03 1.17 8.65
N SER A 84 25.48 2.35 8.97
CA SER A 84 25.90 3.22 10.05
C SER A 84 24.75 3.53 10.99
N ASN A 85 24.26 2.52 11.69
CA ASN A 85 23.19 2.63 12.67
C ASN A 85 23.36 1.56 13.75
N TRP A 86 23.17 1.91 15.02
CA TRP A 86 23.31 1.00 16.16
C TRP A 86 22.26 -0.16 16.14
N ARG A 87 21.13 0.02 15.47
CA ARG A 87 20.10 -1.01 15.30
C ARG A 87 20.38 -1.98 14.15
N ALA A 88 21.38 -1.68 13.31
CA ALA A 88 21.65 -2.50 12.12
C ALA A 88 22.10 -3.91 12.50
N THR A 89 21.41 -4.92 11.96
CA THR A 89 21.76 -6.35 12.10
C THR A 89 22.37 -6.93 10.83
N GLY A 90 22.36 -6.18 9.72
CA GLY A 90 22.90 -6.61 8.44
C GLY A 90 22.85 -5.52 7.38
N THR A 91 23.37 -5.83 6.19
CA THR A 91 23.29 -4.94 5.04
C THR A 91 21.99 -5.11 4.29
N LEU A 92 21.54 -4.07 3.59
CA LEU A 92 20.39 -4.14 2.72
C LEU A 92 20.61 -5.12 1.56
N ALA A 93 21.81 -5.12 0.96
CA ALA A 93 22.14 -6.00 -0.17
C ALA A 93 22.03 -7.48 0.20
N ASP A 94 22.62 -7.90 1.32
CA ASP A 94 22.58 -9.29 1.78
C ASP A 94 21.14 -9.72 2.11
N TRP A 95 20.35 -8.83 2.71
CA TRP A 95 18.97 -9.11 3.06
C TRP A 95 18.06 -9.28 1.82
N LEU A 96 18.20 -8.42 0.81
CA LEU A 96 17.48 -8.56 -0.46
C LEU A 96 17.94 -9.80 -1.24
N ALA A 97 19.25 -10.11 -1.22
CA ALA A 97 19.81 -11.32 -1.82
C ALA A 97 19.22 -12.60 -1.21
N ALA A 98 19.15 -12.66 0.13
CA ALA A 98 18.55 -13.79 0.86
C ALA A 98 17.04 -13.95 0.55
N ALA A 99 16.36 -12.87 0.23
CA ALA A 99 14.96 -12.86 -0.17
C ALA A 99 14.75 -13.06 -1.70
N HIS A 100 15.81 -13.22 -2.47
CA HIS A 100 15.80 -13.31 -3.95
C HIS A 100 15.16 -12.07 -4.63
N VAL A 101 15.26 -10.90 -4.02
CA VAL A 101 14.77 -9.64 -4.59
C VAL A 101 15.91 -8.92 -5.31
N PRO A 102 15.78 -8.67 -6.63
CA PRO A 102 16.80 -7.97 -7.40
C PRO A 102 16.97 -6.51 -6.93
N ILE A 103 18.22 -6.06 -6.88
CA ILE A 103 18.57 -4.67 -6.67
C ILE A 103 19.51 -4.20 -7.76
N VAL A 104 19.22 -3.04 -8.37
CA VAL A 104 20.07 -2.37 -9.36
C VAL A 104 20.49 -1.01 -8.79
N ALA A 105 21.79 -0.82 -8.69
CA ALA A 105 22.41 0.41 -8.21
C ALA A 105 23.01 1.24 -9.37
N ASP A 106 23.53 2.44 -9.07
CA ASP A 106 24.17 3.36 -10.00
C ASP A 106 23.28 3.82 -11.16
N VAL A 107 21.95 3.69 -11.00
CA VAL A 107 20.96 4.15 -11.99
C VAL A 107 20.73 5.65 -11.84
N ASP A 108 20.56 6.38 -12.93
CA ASP A 108 20.02 7.75 -12.88
C ASP A 108 18.53 7.73 -12.49
N THR A 109 18.28 7.55 -11.19
CA THR A 109 16.92 7.49 -10.63
C THR A 109 16.15 8.79 -10.81
N ARG A 110 16.83 9.94 -10.94
CA ARG A 110 16.19 11.22 -11.23
C ARG A 110 15.64 11.24 -12.67
N GLN A 111 16.43 10.81 -13.66
CA GLN A 111 15.97 10.71 -15.04
C GLN A 111 14.84 9.70 -15.17
N LEU A 112 14.97 8.52 -14.56
CA LEU A 112 13.95 7.47 -14.55
C LEU A 112 12.65 7.96 -13.90
N THR A 113 12.71 8.62 -12.74
CA THR A 113 11.54 9.20 -12.06
C THR A 113 10.85 10.25 -12.93
N ARG A 114 11.60 11.14 -13.58
CA ARG A 114 11.02 12.14 -14.49
C ARG A 114 10.35 11.49 -15.69
N HIS A 115 10.92 10.40 -16.22
CA HIS A 115 10.34 9.63 -17.32
C HIS A 115 8.99 9.04 -16.90
N ILE A 116 8.94 8.29 -15.79
CA ILE A 116 7.70 7.70 -15.27
C ILE A 116 6.65 8.77 -14.95
N ARG A 117 7.06 9.88 -14.33
CA ARG A 117 6.15 10.99 -14.01
C ARG A 117 5.51 11.59 -15.27
N SER A 118 6.22 11.65 -16.38
CA SER A 118 5.73 12.27 -17.63
C SER A 118 4.97 11.29 -18.52
N LYS A 119 5.28 9.98 -18.47
CA LYS A 119 4.71 8.95 -19.35
C LYS A 119 3.70 8.04 -18.66
N GLY A 120 3.69 8.02 -17.34
CA GLY A 120 2.92 7.11 -16.50
C GLY A 120 3.76 5.98 -15.93
N ALA A 121 3.26 5.35 -14.85
CA ALA A 121 3.78 4.07 -14.38
C ALA A 121 3.55 3.02 -15.46
N MET A 122 4.55 2.20 -15.70
CA MET A 122 4.54 1.27 -16.83
C MET A 122 5.32 0.01 -16.46
N ARG A 123 5.14 -1.05 -17.23
CA ARG A 123 5.91 -2.28 -17.08
C ARG A 123 7.38 -2.04 -17.34
N GLY A 124 8.23 -2.74 -16.62
CA GLY A 124 9.67 -2.72 -16.85
C GLY A 124 10.32 -4.03 -16.45
N ALA A 125 11.59 -4.15 -16.80
CA ALA A 125 12.41 -5.29 -16.49
C ALA A 125 13.73 -4.86 -15.86
N VAL A 126 14.15 -5.54 -14.80
CA VAL A 126 15.54 -5.55 -14.35
C VAL A 126 16.19 -6.85 -14.79
N ALA A 127 17.35 -6.77 -15.40
CA ALA A 127 18.10 -7.91 -15.92
C ALA A 127 19.59 -7.61 -15.91
N VAL A 128 20.40 -8.65 -15.72
CA VAL A 128 21.87 -8.58 -15.82
C VAL A 128 22.29 -8.73 -17.29
N GLY A 129 23.24 -7.92 -17.74
CA GLY A 129 23.77 -7.90 -19.10
C GLY A 129 24.19 -6.48 -19.52
N GLU A 130 25.02 -6.37 -20.57
CA GLU A 130 25.51 -5.08 -21.06
C GLU A 130 24.37 -4.25 -21.70
N GLU A 131 23.46 -4.92 -22.42
CA GLU A 131 22.28 -4.32 -23.04
C GLU A 131 21.05 -5.25 -22.90
N PRO A 132 19.82 -4.69 -22.94
CA PRO A 132 18.61 -5.51 -22.90
C PRO A 132 18.51 -6.43 -24.13
N SER A 133 18.58 -7.74 -23.91
CA SER A 133 18.48 -8.75 -24.98
C SER A 133 17.09 -8.78 -25.63
N ALA A 134 17.00 -9.35 -26.84
CA ALA A 134 15.72 -9.58 -27.52
C ALA A 134 14.77 -10.45 -26.68
N ALA A 135 15.31 -11.44 -25.93
CA ALA A 135 14.52 -12.26 -25.04
C ALA A 135 13.90 -11.48 -23.89
N VAL A 136 14.66 -10.57 -23.25
CA VAL A 136 14.14 -9.68 -22.19
C VAL A 136 13.06 -8.76 -22.73
N ARG A 137 13.24 -8.18 -23.92
CA ARG A 137 12.23 -7.32 -24.56
C ARG A 137 10.94 -8.08 -24.88
N ALA A 138 11.05 -9.29 -25.43
CA ALA A 138 9.89 -10.13 -25.73
C ALA A 138 9.13 -10.55 -24.46
N ALA A 139 9.84 -10.94 -23.41
CA ALA A 139 9.23 -11.31 -22.14
C ALA A 139 8.56 -10.11 -21.44
N LEU A 140 9.16 -8.91 -21.50
CA LEU A 140 8.56 -7.69 -20.99
C LEU A 140 7.26 -7.35 -21.74
N ALA A 141 7.25 -7.47 -23.05
CA ALA A 141 6.04 -7.22 -23.85
C ALA A 141 4.91 -8.21 -23.52
N ALA A 142 5.24 -9.45 -23.13
CA ALA A 142 4.29 -10.48 -22.73
C ALA A 142 3.89 -10.44 -21.25
N SER A 143 4.57 -9.63 -20.41
CA SER A 143 4.27 -9.56 -18.98
C SER A 143 2.91 -8.90 -18.72
N PRO A 144 2.19 -9.28 -17.63
CA PRO A 144 0.89 -8.69 -17.33
C PRO A 144 1.00 -7.21 -16.93
N SER A 145 -0.07 -6.45 -17.19
CA SER A 145 -0.29 -5.11 -16.62
C SER A 145 -0.79 -5.22 -15.19
N MET A 146 -0.63 -4.17 -14.38
CA MET A 146 -1.26 -4.08 -13.05
C MET A 146 -2.79 -4.02 -13.14
N ASP A 147 -3.33 -3.47 -14.23
CA ASP A 147 -4.79 -3.40 -14.44
C ASP A 147 -5.40 -4.79 -14.53
N GLY A 148 -6.43 -5.04 -13.76
CA GLY A 148 -7.13 -6.32 -13.68
C GLY A 148 -6.41 -7.39 -12.84
N LEU A 149 -5.29 -7.08 -12.18
CA LEU A 149 -4.61 -8.03 -11.31
C LEU A 149 -5.17 -8.03 -9.88
N ASP A 150 -5.71 -9.16 -9.45
CA ASP A 150 -5.98 -9.45 -8.05
C ASP A 150 -4.68 -9.90 -7.35
N LEU A 151 -3.97 -8.97 -6.74
CA LEU A 151 -2.80 -9.26 -5.94
C LEU A 151 -3.13 -9.40 -4.45
N ALA A 152 -4.33 -9.03 -4.01
CA ALA A 152 -4.77 -9.21 -2.64
C ALA A 152 -4.84 -10.70 -2.26
N THR A 153 -5.24 -11.58 -3.18
CA THR A 153 -5.21 -13.04 -2.99
C THR A 153 -3.80 -13.61 -2.78
N GLN A 154 -2.77 -12.93 -3.28
CA GLN A 154 -1.36 -13.33 -3.10
C GLN A 154 -0.72 -12.72 -1.85
N ALA A 155 -1.27 -11.59 -1.37
CA ALA A 155 -0.77 -10.85 -0.22
C ALA A 155 -1.40 -11.29 1.10
N THR A 156 -2.65 -11.74 1.07
CA THR A 156 -3.43 -12.13 2.25
C THR A 156 -2.87 -13.34 2.98
N ILE A 157 -3.25 -13.47 4.25
CA ILE A 157 -2.97 -14.66 5.06
C ILE A 157 -3.75 -15.89 4.57
N GLY A 158 -3.19 -17.08 4.80
CA GLY A 158 -3.85 -18.35 4.47
C GLY A 158 -4.82 -18.85 5.54
N THR A 159 -4.67 -18.44 6.80
CA THR A 159 -5.46 -18.91 7.95
C THR A 159 -5.69 -17.76 8.91
N GLU A 160 -6.92 -17.64 9.42
CA GLU A 160 -7.27 -16.64 10.42
C GLU A 160 -6.44 -16.81 11.72
N TYR A 161 -6.11 -15.70 12.35
CA TYR A 161 -5.44 -15.67 13.66
C TYR A 161 -5.91 -14.48 14.48
N VAL A 162 -5.57 -14.51 15.78
CA VAL A 162 -5.97 -13.46 16.71
C VAL A 162 -4.74 -12.87 17.40
N GLU A 163 -4.71 -11.55 17.49
CA GLU A 163 -3.69 -10.77 18.20
C GLU A 163 -4.34 -9.87 19.26
N GLY A 164 -3.57 -9.53 20.30
CA GLY A 164 -4.00 -8.68 21.40
C GLY A 164 -4.52 -9.43 22.61
N PRO A 165 -4.94 -8.69 23.66
CA PRO A 165 -5.38 -9.29 24.93
C PRO A 165 -6.66 -10.11 24.74
N ALA A 166 -6.71 -11.30 25.38
CA ALA A 166 -7.88 -12.17 25.29
C ALA A 166 -9.13 -11.59 26.00
N ASP A 167 -8.91 -10.73 27.00
CA ASP A 167 -9.91 -10.03 27.80
C ASP A 167 -10.17 -8.60 27.35
N ALA A 168 -9.73 -8.24 26.14
CA ALA A 168 -10.02 -6.93 25.55
C ALA A 168 -11.53 -6.71 25.42
N HIS A 169 -11.97 -5.52 25.78
CA HIS A 169 -13.38 -5.10 25.65
C HIS A 169 -13.75 -4.62 24.25
N ARG A 170 -12.78 -4.49 23.35
CA ARG A 170 -12.99 -4.16 21.93
C ARG A 170 -12.46 -5.28 21.05
N HIS A 171 -13.34 -5.87 20.27
CA HIS A 171 -13.02 -6.91 19.29
C HIS A 171 -13.17 -6.39 17.87
N ILE A 172 -12.08 -6.30 17.15
CA ILE A 172 -12.04 -5.88 15.75
C ILE A 172 -11.82 -7.09 14.87
N VAL A 173 -12.61 -7.25 13.81
CA VAL A 173 -12.27 -8.17 12.72
C VAL A 173 -11.60 -7.36 11.61
N ALA A 174 -10.37 -7.72 11.27
CA ALA A 174 -9.56 -7.08 10.24
C ALA A 174 -9.43 -7.98 9.01
N PHE A 175 -9.95 -7.52 7.86
CA PHE A 175 -9.68 -8.16 6.58
C PHE A 175 -8.23 -7.88 6.17
N ASP A 176 -7.47 -8.95 5.92
CA ASP A 176 -6.11 -8.85 5.41
C ASP A 176 -6.10 -8.93 3.88
N TYR A 177 -5.99 -7.77 3.24
CA TYR A 177 -5.75 -7.68 1.79
C TYR A 177 -4.25 -7.51 1.45
N GLY A 178 -3.39 -7.61 2.46
CA GLY A 178 -1.97 -7.28 2.45
C GLY A 178 -1.68 -6.21 3.50
N MET A 179 -2.07 -6.50 4.75
CA MET A 179 -2.04 -5.56 5.87
C MET A 179 -0.61 -5.28 6.34
N LYS A 180 -0.27 -4.02 6.55
CA LYS A 180 0.96 -3.61 7.22
C LYS A 180 0.89 -3.94 8.71
N ARG A 181 2.01 -4.47 9.24
CA ARG A 181 2.12 -4.83 10.67
C ARG A 181 1.86 -3.67 11.60
N ASN A 182 2.20 -2.45 11.23
CA ASN A 182 2.01 -1.30 12.09
C ASN A 182 0.53 -1.01 12.37
N ILE A 183 -0.37 -1.33 11.45
CA ILE A 183 -1.82 -1.24 11.67
C ILE A 183 -2.24 -2.14 12.85
N LEU A 184 -1.84 -3.40 12.79
CA LEU A 184 -2.14 -4.37 13.87
C LEU A 184 -1.52 -3.95 15.19
N ARG A 185 -0.23 -3.50 15.16
CA ARG A 185 0.47 -2.97 16.34
C ARG A 185 -0.29 -1.80 16.99
N LEU A 186 -0.86 -0.90 16.18
CA LEU A 186 -1.63 0.24 16.68
C LEU A 186 -2.93 -0.20 17.37
N PHE A 187 -3.70 -1.12 16.80
CA PHE A 187 -4.91 -1.64 17.46
C PHE A 187 -4.58 -2.36 18.76
N VAL A 188 -3.57 -3.25 18.76
CA VAL A 188 -3.16 -3.99 19.97
C VAL A 188 -2.64 -3.05 21.06
N ARG A 189 -1.86 -2.02 20.71
CA ARG A 189 -1.39 -0.98 21.68
C ARG A 189 -2.54 -0.19 22.29
N ASN A 190 -3.66 -0.05 21.58
CA ASN A 190 -4.88 0.57 22.08
C ASN A 190 -5.82 -0.40 22.80
N GLY A 191 -5.33 -1.59 23.18
CA GLY A 191 -6.05 -2.55 23.97
C GLY A 191 -7.13 -3.33 23.21
N CYS A 192 -7.05 -3.39 21.90
CA CYS A 192 -8.00 -4.17 21.09
C CYS A 192 -7.54 -5.62 20.92
N ARG A 193 -8.51 -6.53 20.90
CA ARG A 193 -8.35 -7.87 20.35
C ARG A 193 -8.67 -7.79 18.85
N VAL A 194 -7.80 -8.31 18.01
CA VAL A 194 -7.97 -8.26 16.54
C VAL A 194 -7.98 -9.66 15.97
N SER A 195 -9.11 -10.08 15.40
CA SER A 195 -9.21 -11.29 14.57
C SER A 195 -8.86 -10.92 13.13
N VAL A 196 -7.71 -11.35 12.67
CA VAL A 196 -7.25 -11.13 11.29
C VAL A 196 -7.77 -12.26 10.42
N VAL A 197 -8.49 -11.92 9.36
CA VAL A 197 -9.15 -12.89 8.48
C VAL A 197 -8.66 -12.74 7.03
N PRO A 198 -8.63 -13.83 6.24
CA PRO A 198 -8.28 -13.77 4.82
C PRO A 198 -9.19 -12.84 4.01
N ALA A 199 -8.66 -12.29 2.92
CA ALA A 199 -9.37 -11.39 2.01
C ALA A 199 -10.71 -11.92 1.51
N SER A 200 -10.84 -13.24 1.31
CA SER A 200 -12.03 -13.91 0.76
C SER A 200 -13.03 -14.37 1.83
N THR A 201 -12.84 -14.01 3.09
CA THR A 201 -13.75 -14.42 4.18
C THR A 201 -15.17 -13.90 3.94
N PRO A 202 -16.19 -14.77 3.94
CA PRO A 202 -17.57 -14.36 3.66
C PRO A 202 -18.21 -13.61 4.83
N ALA A 203 -19.22 -12.78 4.54
CA ALA A 203 -19.94 -11.98 5.54
C ALA A 203 -20.55 -12.82 6.68
N ALA A 204 -21.02 -14.05 6.39
CA ALA A 204 -21.54 -14.95 7.42
C ALA A 204 -20.47 -15.26 8.50
N ARG A 205 -19.20 -15.56 8.06
CA ARG A 205 -18.13 -15.83 9.01
C ARG A 205 -17.78 -14.60 9.86
N ILE A 206 -17.84 -13.41 9.27
CA ILE A 206 -17.61 -12.16 10.01
C ILE A 206 -18.66 -11.99 11.11
N ARG A 207 -19.94 -12.24 10.82
CA ARG A 207 -21.02 -12.15 11.82
C ARG A 207 -20.89 -13.20 12.93
N GLU A 208 -20.39 -14.42 12.61
CA GLU A 208 -20.11 -15.46 13.60
C GLU A 208 -19.00 -15.07 14.59
N LEU A 209 -18.09 -14.19 14.18
CA LEU A 209 -17.02 -13.70 15.07
C LEU A 209 -17.50 -12.63 16.06
N GLU A 210 -18.72 -12.11 15.89
CA GLU A 210 -19.35 -11.10 16.74
C GLU A 210 -18.41 -9.91 17.06
N PRO A 211 -17.87 -9.20 16.04
CA PRO A 211 -16.98 -8.07 16.27
C PRO A 211 -17.73 -6.82 16.70
N ASP A 212 -17.07 -5.93 17.44
CA ASP A 212 -17.53 -4.58 17.70
C ASP A 212 -17.33 -3.64 16.49
N GLY A 213 -16.45 -4.00 15.55
CA GLY A 213 -16.24 -3.26 14.32
C GLY A 213 -15.34 -3.96 13.31
N LEU A 214 -15.37 -3.46 12.07
CA LEU A 214 -14.62 -4.02 10.95
C LEU A 214 -13.49 -3.08 10.52
N PHE A 215 -12.35 -3.66 10.22
CA PHE A 215 -11.23 -2.97 9.62
C PHE A 215 -10.91 -3.55 8.23
N LEU A 216 -10.74 -2.68 7.24
CA LEU A 216 -10.40 -3.03 5.87
C LEU A 216 -8.98 -2.56 5.58
N SER A 217 -8.04 -3.50 5.46
CA SER A 217 -6.63 -3.15 5.36
C SER A 217 -6.24 -2.53 4.00
N ASN A 218 -5.04 -2.01 3.96
CA ASN A 218 -4.32 -1.74 2.73
C ASN A 218 -4.01 -3.03 1.97
N GLY A 219 -3.55 -2.92 0.72
CA GLY A 219 -3.15 -4.05 -0.09
C GLY A 219 -2.76 -3.66 -1.52
N PRO A 220 -2.20 -4.61 -2.30
CA PRO A 220 -1.75 -4.42 -3.66
C PRO A 220 -2.84 -4.71 -4.70
N GLY A 221 -2.58 -4.31 -5.94
CA GLY A 221 -3.35 -4.69 -7.11
C GLY A 221 -4.43 -3.71 -7.52
N ASP A 222 -5.28 -4.17 -8.44
CA ASP A 222 -6.43 -3.41 -8.93
C ASP A 222 -7.66 -3.70 -8.04
N PRO A 223 -8.25 -2.69 -7.35
CA PRO A 223 -9.41 -2.90 -6.50
C PRO A 223 -10.61 -3.48 -7.23
N ALA A 224 -10.78 -3.18 -8.53
CA ALA A 224 -11.89 -3.71 -9.33
C ALA A 224 -11.78 -5.23 -9.58
N ALA A 225 -10.56 -5.79 -9.48
CA ALA A 225 -10.33 -7.22 -9.62
C ALA A 225 -10.73 -8.03 -8.35
N VAL A 226 -10.92 -7.37 -7.20
CA VAL A 226 -11.21 -8.00 -5.90
C VAL A 226 -12.73 -8.16 -5.68
N GLY A 227 -13.43 -8.71 -6.66
CA GLY A 227 -14.90 -8.78 -6.70
C GLY A 227 -15.55 -9.51 -5.52
N TYR A 228 -14.89 -10.51 -4.95
CA TYR A 228 -15.36 -11.24 -3.77
C TYR A 228 -15.41 -10.32 -2.53
N ALA A 229 -14.40 -9.46 -2.31
CA ALA A 229 -14.40 -8.52 -1.20
C ALA A 229 -15.47 -7.44 -1.38
N ILE A 230 -15.63 -6.91 -2.60
CA ILE A 230 -16.70 -5.94 -2.94
C ILE A 230 -18.07 -6.51 -2.60
N THR A 231 -18.33 -7.80 -2.95
CA THR A 231 -19.60 -8.47 -2.65
C THR A 231 -19.80 -8.63 -1.14
N THR A 232 -18.78 -9.10 -0.42
CA THR A 232 -18.83 -9.24 1.04
C THR A 232 -19.06 -7.89 1.74
N LEU A 233 -18.43 -6.81 1.28
CA LEU A 233 -18.61 -5.48 1.86
C LEU A 233 -20.00 -4.90 1.60
N ARG A 234 -20.66 -5.20 0.48
CA ARG A 234 -22.07 -4.81 0.25
C ARG A 234 -22.99 -5.42 1.31
N ASP A 235 -22.72 -6.65 1.72
CA ASP A 235 -23.50 -7.35 2.74
C ASP A 235 -23.24 -6.86 4.17
N LEU A 236 -22.03 -6.29 4.43
CA LEU A 236 -21.60 -5.84 5.75
C LEU A 236 -21.77 -4.34 5.99
N ALA A 237 -21.89 -3.53 4.93
CA ALA A 237 -22.04 -2.08 5.04
C ALA A 237 -23.50 -1.65 5.26
N ASP A 238 -24.24 -2.40 6.06
CA ASP A 238 -25.66 -2.20 6.39
C ASP A 238 -25.90 -1.27 7.60
N GLY A 239 -24.83 -0.76 8.20
CA GLY A 239 -24.87 0.13 9.36
C GLY A 239 -24.87 -0.58 10.71
N SER A 240 -24.88 -1.92 10.74
CA SER A 240 -24.86 -2.70 11.98
C SER A 240 -23.52 -2.65 12.72
N LEU A 241 -22.43 -2.29 12.01
CA LEU A 241 -21.08 -2.23 12.56
C LEU A 241 -20.34 -0.98 12.09
N PRO A 242 -19.50 -0.34 12.92
CA PRO A 242 -18.51 0.60 12.48
C PRO A 242 -17.52 -0.05 11.50
N ILE A 243 -17.20 0.65 10.41
CA ILE A 243 -16.22 0.17 9.42
C ILE A 243 -15.17 1.27 9.19
N PHE A 244 -13.90 0.91 9.29
CA PHE A 244 -12.77 1.75 8.94
C PHE A 244 -11.92 1.10 7.84
N GLY A 245 -11.65 1.82 6.74
CA GLY A 245 -10.86 1.34 5.62
C GLY A 245 -9.63 2.20 5.34
N ILE A 246 -8.52 1.55 5.00
CA ILE A 246 -7.25 2.20 4.61
C ILE A 246 -6.84 1.75 3.21
N CYS A 247 -6.50 2.70 2.33
CA CYS A 247 -5.91 2.51 1.01
C CYS A 247 -6.77 1.58 0.12
N LEU A 248 -6.40 0.30 -0.06
CA LEU A 248 -7.25 -0.66 -0.79
C LEU A 248 -8.62 -0.81 -0.11
N GLY A 249 -8.68 -0.83 1.22
CA GLY A 249 -9.95 -0.87 1.95
C GLY A 249 -10.87 0.32 1.66
N HIS A 250 -10.31 1.52 1.48
CA HIS A 250 -11.04 2.71 1.02
C HIS A 250 -11.61 2.53 -0.39
N GLN A 251 -10.80 2.00 -1.31
CA GLN A 251 -11.21 1.77 -2.70
C GLN A 251 -12.31 0.70 -2.80
N LEU A 252 -12.15 -0.42 -2.07
CA LEU A 252 -13.14 -1.50 -2.01
C LEU A 252 -14.47 -1.02 -1.42
N LEU A 253 -14.43 -0.18 -0.37
CA LEU A 253 -15.64 0.42 0.20
C LEU A 253 -16.32 1.36 -0.82
N GLY A 254 -15.55 2.18 -1.53
CA GLY A 254 -16.06 3.01 -2.61
C GLY A 254 -16.81 2.22 -3.68
N LEU A 255 -16.21 1.10 -4.14
CA LEU A 255 -16.81 0.19 -5.12
C LEU A 255 -18.05 -0.55 -4.57
N ALA A 256 -18.00 -1.02 -3.32
CA ALA A 256 -19.11 -1.73 -2.68
C ALA A 256 -20.36 -0.86 -2.56
N LEU A 257 -20.18 0.44 -2.30
CA LEU A 257 -21.27 1.41 -2.17
C LEU A 257 -21.70 2.08 -3.49
N GLY A 258 -21.20 1.58 -4.64
CA GLY A 258 -21.67 1.96 -5.96
C GLY A 258 -20.82 2.99 -6.69
N GLY A 259 -19.67 3.36 -6.15
CA GLY A 259 -18.68 4.20 -6.82
C GLY A 259 -17.84 3.45 -7.85
N ASP A 260 -16.83 4.11 -8.37
CA ASP A 260 -15.88 3.61 -9.36
C ASP A 260 -14.46 4.00 -8.96
N THR A 261 -13.46 3.29 -9.49
CA THR A 261 -12.04 3.59 -9.29
C THR A 261 -11.36 3.92 -10.61
N VAL A 262 -10.25 4.64 -10.52
CA VAL A 262 -9.45 5.03 -11.67
C VAL A 262 -7.98 4.81 -11.37
N LYS A 263 -7.23 4.30 -12.36
CA LYS A 263 -5.78 4.24 -12.28
C LYS A 263 -5.18 5.63 -12.45
N LEU A 264 -4.32 6.03 -11.53
CA LEU A 264 -3.57 7.28 -11.62
C LEU A 264 -2.39 7.12 -12.57
N PRO A 265 -1.99 8.18 -13.29
CA PRO A 265 -0.90 8.07 -14.28
C PRO A 265 0.39 7.50 -13.70
N TYR A 266 0.80 7.90 -12.50
CA TYR A 266 2.01 7.37 -11.82
C TYR A 266 1.76 7.06 -10.34
N GLY A 267 0.52 7.21 -9.85
CA GLY A 267 0.14 6.96 -8.46
C GLY A 267 0.72 7.97 -7.47
N HIS A 268 0.36 7.79 -6.20
CA HIS A 268 0.90 8.55 -5.07
C HIS A 268 1.77 7.64 -4.21
N ARG A 269 3.06 7.98 -4.06
CA ARG A 269 4.00 7.22 -3.22
C ARG A 269 5.02 8.14 -2.58
N GLY A 270 5.01 8.19 -1.25
CA GLY A 270 5.88 9.04 -0.46
C GLY A 270 5.23 9.52 0.83
N GLY A 271 6.02 10.07 1.74
CA GLY A 271 5.58 10.60 3.04
C GLY A 271 5.38 12.13 3.07
N ASN A 272 5.08 12.75 1.93
CA ASN A 272 5.08 14.21 1.80
C ASN A 272 3.88 14.74 0.98
N HIS A 273 2.77 14.02 0.96
CA HIS A 273 1.57 14.43 0.22
C HIS A 273 0.63 15.24 1.12
N PRO A 274 0.31 16.50 0.74
CA PRO A 274 -0.63 17.32 1.49
C PRO A 274 -2.06 16.92 1.16
N VAL A 275 -2.84 16.62 2.19
CA VAL A 275 -4.26 16.28 2.09
C VAL A 275 -5.07 17.24 2.95
N ARG A 276 -6.15 17.79 2.38
CA ARG A 276 -7.07 18.68 3.09
C ARG A 276 -8.26 17.92 3.63
N ASP A 277 -8.51 18.03 4.93
CA ASP A 277 -9.80 17.70 5.54
C ASP A 277 -10.81 18.79 5.18
N LEU A 278 -11.89 18.41 4.50
CA LEU A 278 -12.93 19.34 4.04
C LEU A 278 -13.84 19.85 5.17
N SER A 279 -13.92 19.10 6.27
CA SER A 279 -14.77 19.46 7.42
C SER A 279 -14.14 20.52 8.30
N THR A 280 -12.82 20.44 8.51
CA THR A 280 -12.05 21.34 9.38
C THR A 280 -11.24 22.39 8.62
N GLY A 281 -10.93 22.13 7.33
CA GLY A 281 -10.01 22.91 6.52
C GLY A 281 -8.53 22.63 6.83
N GLN A 282 -8.23 21.76 7.79
CA GLN A 282 -6.87 21.39 8.17
C GLN A 282 -6.15 20.70 7.01
N VAL A 283 -4.84 20.90 6.90
CA VAL A 283 -3.97 20.19 5.97
C VAL A 283 -3.10 19.23 6.77
N LEU A 284 -3.17 17.95 6.40
CA LEU A 284 -2.34 16.89 6.94
C LEU A 284 -1.24 16.57 5.92
N ILE A 285 -0.04 16.28 6.40
CA ILE A 285 1.00 15.67 5.56
C ILE A 285 0.89 14.16 5.72
N THR A 286 0.69 13.45 4.60
CA THR A 286 0.31 12.04 4.62
C THR A 286 1.35 11.14 3.95
N SER A 287 1.38 9.89 4.41
CA SER A 287 2.07 8.79 3.75
C SER A 287 1.15 8.15 2.71
N GLN A 288 1.66 7.94 1.50
CA GLN A 288 0.89 7.43 0.36
C GLN A 288 1.60 6.24 -0.28
N ASN A 289 0.84 5.24 -0.69
CA ASN A 289 1.31 4.15 -1.55
C ASN A 289 0.16 3.51 -2.30
N HIS A 290 -0.31 4.15 -3.37
CA HIS A 290 -1.39 3.60 -4.21
C HIS A 290 -1.26 4.02 -5.68
N GLY A 291 -1.73 3.16 -6.58
CA GLY A 291 -1.80 3.40 -8.03
C GLY A 291 -3.23 3.70 -8.51
N PHE A 292 -4.23 3.41 -7.69
CA PHE A 292 -5.65 3.65 -7.98
C PHE A 292 -6.25 4.61 -6.97
N ALA A 293 -7.34 5.29 -7.34
CA ALA A 293 -8.10 6.18 -6.47
C ALA A 293 -9.60 6.02 -6.73
N VAL A 294 -10.42 6.32 -5.74
CA VAL A 294 -11.87 6.43 -5.91
C VAL A 294 -12.17 7.62 -6.82
N ARG A 295 -12.96 7.41 -7.86
CA ARG A 295 -13.39 8.46 -8.79
C ARG A 295 -14.38 9.41 -8.07
N GLY A 296 -14.07 10.69 -8.05
CA GLY A 296 -14.91 11.70 -7.42
C GLY A 296 -14.19 13.03 -7.28
N ASP A 297 -14.84 13.97 -6.66
CA ASP A 297 -14.33 15.30 -6.33
C ASP A 297 -14.99 15.82 -5.03
N ALA A 298 -14.80 17.11 -4.69
CA ALA A 298 -15.40 17.71 -3.51
C ALA A 298 -16.94 17.65 -3.46
N ALA A 299 -17.61 17.47 -4.61
CA ALA A 299 -19.07 17.36 -4.67
C ALA A 299 -19.58 15.95 -4.34
N GLY A 300 -18.71 14.92 -4.42
CA GLY A 300 -19.06 13.56 -4.04
C GLY A 300 -18.44 12.49 -4.92
N VAL A 301 -18.88 11.25 -4.69
CA VAL A 301 -18.47 10.05 -5.44
C VAL A 301 -19.61 9.66 -6.39
N PRO A 302 -19.44 9.78 -7.73
CA PRO A 302 -20.46 9.39 -8.69
C PRO A 302 -20.90 7.93 -8.51
N GLY A 303 -22.21 7.67 -8.45
CA GLY A 303 -22.78 6.35 -8.20
C GLY A 303 -22.97 6.01 -6.71
N ALA A 304 -22.12 6.51 -5.82
CA ALA A 304 -22.16 6.23 -4.37
C ALA A 304 -22.78 7.40 -3.58
N LYS A 305 -24.06 7.67 -3.76
CA LYS A 305 -24.76 8.80 -3.11
C LYS A 305 -24.75 8.75 -1.57
N ALA A 306 -24.60 7.56 -1.00
CA ALA A 306 -24.50 7.37 0.44
C ALA A 306 -23.15 7.89 1.02
N LEU A 307 -22.14 8.04 0.16
CA LEU A 307 -20.87 8.57 0.57
C LEU A 307 -20.79 10.09 0.40
N GLU A 308 -20.06 10.72 1.32
CA GLU A 308 -19.54 12.08 1.14
C GLU A 308 -18.02 12.03 1.15
N VAL A 309 -17.41 12.92 0.39
CA VAL A 309 -15.95 13.10 0.35
C VAL A 309 -15.54 13.96 1.54
N THR A 310 -14.59 13.45 2.32
CA THR A 310 -14.09 14.13 3.54
C THR A 310 -12.68 14.70 3.35
N HIS A 311 -11.88 14.12 2.47
CA HIS A 311 -10.50 14.53 2.25
C HIS A 311 -10.15 14.59 0.76
N LEU A 312 -9.32 15.56 0.38
CA LEU A 312 -8.80 15.74 -0.98
C LEU A 312 -7.29 15.97 -0.98
N ASN A 313 -6.61 15.35 -1.93
CA ASN A 313 -5.21 15.64 -2.22
C ASN A 313 -5.06 17.07 -2.76
N LEU A 314 -4.09 17.82 -2.25
CA LEU A 314 -3.87 19.21 -2.70
C LEU A 314 -3.01 19.29 -3.97
N ASN A 315 -2.39 18.20 -4.42
CA ASN A 315 -1.59 18.19 -5.64
C ASN A 315 -2.44 18.03 -6.90
N ASP A 316 -3.49 17.18 -6.85
CA ASP A 316 -4.26 16.80 -8.04
C ASP A 316 -5.78 16.65 -7.79
N HIS A 317 -6.23 16.95 -6.56
CA HIS A 317 -7.62 16.93 -6.12
C HIS A 317 -8.28 15.54 -6.15
N THR A 318 -7.50 14.45 -6.15
CA THR A 318 -8.04 13.10 -5.98
C THR A 318 -8.72 12.95 -4.62
N VAL A 319 -9.73 12.04 -4.57
CA VAL A 319 -10.44 11.70 -3.33
C VAL A 319 -9.50 10.95 -2.40
N GLU A 320 -9.33 11.46 -1.20
CA GLU A 320 -8.42 10.94 -0.18
C GLU A 320 -9.14 10.43 1.08
N GLY A 321 -10.45 10.64 1.15
CA GLY A 321 -11.26 10.12 2.24
C GLY A 321 -12.74 10.23 1.95
N VAL A 322 -13.49 9.25 2.46
CA VAL A 322 -14.95 9.19 2.37
C VAL A 322 -15.55 8.78 3.71
N ARG A 323 -16.79 9.20 3.96
CA ARG A 323 -17.62 8.65 5.04
C ARG A 323 -19.04 8.40 4.56
N HIS A 324 -19.73 7.44 5.16
CA HIS A 324 -21.14 7.23 4.95
C HIS A 324 -21.95 8.33 5.67
N ARG A 325 -23.03 8.80 5.04
CA ARG A 325 -23.84 9.91 5.57
C ARG A 325 -24.63 9.57 6.83
N GLU A 326 -25.01 8.29 6.99
CA GLU A 326 -25.90 7.81 8.05
C GLU A 326 -25.24 6.81 8.99
N TYR A 327 -24.30 6.01 8.50
CA TYR A 327 -23.68 4.91 9.23
C TYR A 327 -22.27 5.25 9.72
N PRO A 328 -21.76 4.61 10.79
CA PRO A 328 -20.41 4.82 11.30
C PRO A 328 -19.35 4.15 10.41
N ILE A 329 -19.35 4.47 9.12
CA ILE A 329 -18.48 3.89 8.09
C ILE A 329 -17.65 5.01 7.49
N PHE A 330 -16.33 4.89 7.52
CA PHE A 330 -15.42 5.84 6.88
C PHE A 330 -14.14 5.16 6.41
N ALA A 331 -13.44 5.81 5.49
CA ALA A 331 -12.19 5.29 4.96
C ALA A 331 -11.31 6.41 4.42
N VAL A 332 -9.99 6.18 4.45
CA VAL A 332 -8.98 7.09 3.91
C VAL A 332 -8.07 6.38 2.91
N GLN A 333 -7.63 7.12 1.88
CA GLN A 333 -6.77 6.59 0.82
C GLN A 333 -5.31 6.50 1.27
N TYR A 334 -4.86 7.43 2.10
CA TYR A 334 -3.51 7.47 2.66
C TYR A 334 -3.34 6.52 3.84
N HIS A 335 -2.11 6.43 4.35
CA HIS A 335 -1.69 5.54 5.42
C HIS A 335 -1.55 6.28 6.76
N PRO A 336 -2.60 6.36 7.60
CA PRO A 336 -2.53 7.04 8.89
C PRO A 336 -1.63 6.32 9.90
N GLU A 337 -1.33 5.04 9.67
CA GLU A 337 -0.38 4.25 10.45
C GLU A 337 1.07 4.65 10.18
N ALA A 338 1.36 5.41 9.11
CA ALA A 338 2.70 5.74 8.63
C ALA A 338 3.56 4.49 8.36
N SER A 339 4.79 4.43 8.86
CA SER A 339 5.73 3.32 8.68
C SER A 339 5.98 2.95 7.19
N PRO A 340 6.73 3.80 6.46
CA PRO A 340 7.30 5.07 6.90
C PRO A 340 6.35 6.26 6.71
N GLY A 341 6.67 7.38 7.37
CA GLY A 341 6.02 8.66 7.11
C GLY A 341 5.65 9.47 8.35
N PRO A 342 4.93 10.60 8.15
CA PRO A 342 4.47 11.47 9.22
C PRO A 342 3.31 10.83 9.99
N HIS A 343 3.10 11.32 11.23
CA HIS A 343 2.08 10.82 12.14
C HIS A 343 0.85 11.76 12.26
N ASP A 344 0.73 12.76 11.41
CA ASP A 344 -0.33 13.78 11.44
C ASP A 344 -1.74 13.18 11.37
N ALA A 345 -1.88 12.02 10.73
CA ALA A 345 -3.16 11.37 10.46
C ALA A 345 -3.57 10.27 11.48
N GLN A 346 -2.81 10.05 12.55
CA GLN A 346 -3.10 8.96 13.50
C GLN A 346 -4.46 9.09 14.22
N GLY A 347 -5.04 10.29 14.27
CA GLY A 347 -6.37 10.53 14.85
C GLY A 347 -7.51 9.69 14.26
N HIS A 348 -7.33 9.12 13.05
CA HIS A 348 -8.35 8.23 12.47
C HIS A 348 -8.51 6.91 13.22
N PHE A 349 -7.43 6.38 13.83
CA PHE A 349 -7.54 5.22 14.71
C PHE A 349 -8.36 5.53 15.94
N GLU A 350 -8.14 6.70 16.57
CA GLU A 350 -8.92 7.15 17.73
C GLU A 350 -10.39 7.35 17.36
N GLN A 351 -10.67 7.95 16.20
CA GLN A 351 -12.03 8.10 15.67
C GLN A 351 -12.74 6.76 15.53
N PHE A 352 -12.05 5.74 14.99
CA PHE A 352 -12.62 4.40 14.85
C PHE A 352 -12.89 3.76 16.21
N LEU A 353 -11.94 3.84 17.15
CA LEU A 353 -12.12 3.29 18.50
C LEU A 353 -13.29 3.96 19.24
N GLN A 354 -13.48 5.27 19.10
CA GLN A 354 -14.64 5.96 19.65
C GLN A 354 -15.97 5.47 19.05
N ALA A 355 -15.99 5.15 17.76
CA ALA A 355 -17.18 4.59 17.12
C ALA A 355 -17.54 3.20 17.63
N LEU A 356 -16.54 2.39 18.05
CA LEU A 356 -16.79 1.08 18.71
C LEU A 356 -17.45 1.24 20.08
N ASP A 357 -17.15 2.30 20.82
CA ASP A 357 -17.66 2.53 22.19
C ASP A 357 -19.09 3.12 22.23
N THR A 358 -19.63 3.54 21.08
CA THR A 358 -20.92 4.24 20.99
C THR A 358 -22.09 3.36 20.54
N GLN A 359 -21.89 2.03 20.41
CA GLN A 359 -22.93 1.05 20.05
C GLN A 359 -23.70 0.49 21.25
#